data_d17ca23e2611a9e6061329d1abf0bd01
#
_entry.id   d17ca23e2611a9e6061329d1abf0bd01
#
_cell.length_a   1.000
_cell.length_b   1.000
_cell.length_c   1.000
_cell.angle_alpha   90.00
_cell.angle_beta   90.00
_cell.angle_gamma   90.00
#
_symmetry.space_group_name_H-M   'P 1'
#
loop_
_entity.id
_entity.type
_entity.pdbx_description
1 polymer ?
#
loop_
_entity_poly.entity_id
_entity_poly.type
_entity_poly.pdbx_seq_one_letter_code
_entity_poly.pdbx_strand_id
1 'polypeptide(L)'
;MTEQLTHIDENGDVRMVDVSQKADTERVAVAEGFISMKPETLALIVEGKAAKGDVLACARVAGVMAAKKTSELIPMCHPLNITKAKVECAPVREGEREDGRVGIHVTT
;
A
#
# COMPACT_ATOMS: atom_id res chain seq x y z
N MET A 1 20.04 -7.96 1.58
CA MET A 1 19.11 -8.62 0.75
C MET A 1 19.52 -8.62 -0.64
N THR A 2 19.51 -9.71 -1.20
CA THR A 2 20.02 -9.79 -2.54
C THR A 2 19.04 -10.38 -3.52
N GLU A 3 18.02 -10.97 -2.99
CA GLU A 3 17.06 -11.63 -3.85
C GLU A 3 16.23 -10.65 -4.62
N GLN A 4 16.30 -9.38 -4.29
CA GLN A 4 15.55 -8.36 -4.98
C GLN A 4 15.92 -8.23 -6.44
N LEU A 5 17.07 -8.74 -6.83
CA LEU A 5 17.53 -8.63 -8.21
C LEU A 5 17.12 -9.83 -9.07
N THR A 6 16.06 -10.52 -8.70
CA THR A 6 15.63 -11.73 -9.41
C THR A 6 15.17 -11.48 -10.84
N HIS A 7 14.87 -10.24 -11.21
CA HIS A 7 14.43 -9.90 -12.56
C HIS A 7 15.55 -9.36 -13.43
N ILE A 8 16.77 -9.30 -12.91
CA ILE A 8 17.93 -8.81 -13.64
C ILE A 8 19.05 -9.85 -13.48
N ASP A 9 19.52 -10.39 -14.57
CA ASP A 9 20.58 -11.40 -14.50
C ASP A 9 21.97 -10.79 -14.37
N GLU A 10 23.01 -11.63 -14.34
CA GLU A 10 24.39 -11.19 -14.15
C GLU A 10 24.86 -10.24 -15.24
N ASN A 11 24.27 -10.30 -16.41
CA ASN A 11 24.66 -9.44 -17.52
C ASN A 11 23.85 -8.16 -17.58
N GLY A 12 22.98 -7.94 -16.61
CA GLY A 12 22.13 -6.77 -16.58
C GLY A 12 20.86 -6.89 -17.40
N ASP A 13 20.61 -8.02 -17.98
CA ASP A 13 19.38 -8.23 -18.74
C ASP A 13 18.21 -8.46 -17.81
N VAL A 14 17.08 -7.84 -18.13
CA VAL A 14 15.86 -8.01 -17.36
C VAL A 14 15.19 -9.33 -17.76
N ARG A 15 14.87 -10.14 -16.77
CA ARG A 15 14.20 -11.42 -17.04
C ARG A 15 13.31 -11.80 -15.87
N MET A 16 12.25 -12.55 -16.20
CA MET A 16 11.34 -13.07 -15.19
C MET A 16 11.85 -14.38 -14.66
N VAL A 17 11.85 -14.51 -13.35
CA VAL A 17 12.23 -15.76 -12.69
C VAL A 17 10.97 -16.59 -12.49
N ASP A 18 11.05 -17.86 -12.90
CA ASP A 18 9.95 -18.78 -12.69
C ASP A 18 9.94 -19.22 -11.23
N VAL A 19 8.92 -18.79 -10.50
CA VAL A 19 8.77 -19.13 -9.09
C VAL A 19 7.84 -20.31 -8.86
N SER A 20 7.27 -20.89 -9.92
CA SER A 20 6.31 -21.97 -9.78
C SER A 20 6.92 -23.26 -9.22
N GLN A 21 8.24 -23.41 -9.34
CA GLN A 21 8.92 -24.59 -8.86
C GLN A 21 9.43 -24.45 -7.42
N LYS A 22 9.28 -23.29 -6.83
CA LYS A 22 9.69 -23.08 -5.45
C LYS A 22 8.62 -23.60 -4.50
N ALA A 23 9.06 -24.04 -3.34
CA ALA A 23 8.13 -24.48 -2.30
C ALA A 23 7.22 -23.32 -1.93
N ASP A 24 5.99 -23.65 -1.57
CA ASP A 24 5.06 -22.65 -1.09
C ASP A 24 5.58 -22.02 0.18
N THR A 25 5.69 -20.71 0.19
CA THR A 25 6.12 -19.96 1.36
C THR A 25 5.19 -18.77 1.55
N GLU A 26 4.98 -18.42 2.79
CA GLU A 26 4.27 -17.20 3.10
C GLU A 26 5.21 -16.02 2.88
N ARG A 27 4.73 -15.03 2.15
CA ARG A 27 5.46 -13.80 1.93
C ARG A 27 4.60 -12.64 2.34
N VAL A 28 5.20 -11.70 3.04
CA VAL A 28 4.50 -10.52 3.52
C VAL A 28 5.24 -9.29 3.04
N ALA A 29 4.49 -8.36 2.51
CA ALA A 29 5.02 -7.05 2.16
C ALA A 29 4.21 -5.99 2.89
N VAL A 30 4.89 -5.01 3.46
CA VAL A 30 4.25 -3.91 4.16
C VAL A 30 4.71 -2.62 3.53
N ALA A 31 3.76 -1.74 3.27
CA ALA A 31 4.05 -0.41 2.77
C ALA A 31 3.28 0.62 3.57
N GLU A 32 3.80 1.83 3.62
CA GLU A 32 3.09 2.91 4.31
C GLU A 32 3.22 4.21 3.55
N GLY A 33 2.28 5.09 3.79
CA GLY A 33 2.25 6.40 3.20
C GLY A 33 1.50 7.37 4.07
N PHE A 34 1.60 8.64 3.75
CA PHE A 34 0.94 9.68 4.51
C PHE A 34 0.41 10.74 3.56
N ILE A 35 -0.85 11.12 3.77
CA ILE A 35 -1.46 12.21 3.01
C ILE A 35 -1.67 13.36 3.97
N SER A 36 -0.98 14.48 3.73
CA SER A 36 -1.15 15.66 4.55
C SER A 36 -2.36 16.47 4.08
N MET A 37 -3.02 17.11 5.01
CA MET A 37 -4.21 17.89 4.72
C MET A 37 -4.39 18.96 5.77
N LYS A 38 -5.34 19.86 5.55
CA LYS A 38 -5.70 20.84 6.54
C LYS A 38 -6.41 20.18 7.71
N PRO A 39 -6.25 20.72 8.93
CA PRO A 39 -6.96 20.18 10.09
C PRO A 39 -8.48 20.11 9.89
N GLU A 40 -9.06 21.10 9.21
CA GLU A 40 -10.48 21.13 8.96
C GLU A 40 -10.92 19.96 8.07
N THR A 41 -10.09 19.61 7.09
CA THR A 41 -10.37 18.49 6.20
C THR A 41 -10.29 17.18 6.97
N LEU A 42 -9.27 17.03 7.81
CA LEU A 42 -9.15 15.84 8.64
C LEU A 42 -10.36 15.66 9.55
N ALA A 43 -10.82 16.75 10.16
CA ALA A 43 -11.99 16.70 11.02
C ALA A 43 -13.22 16.20 10.29
N LEU A 44 -13.45 16.67 9.06
CA LEU A 44 -14.58 16.20 8.26
C LEU A 44 -14.50 14.69 7.98
N ILE A 45 -13.31 14.20 7.69
CA ILE A 45 -13.11 12.79 7.41
C ILE A 45 -13.36 11.94 8.66
N VAL A 46 -12.76 12.35 9.78
CA VAL A 46 -12.85 11.59 11.03
C VAL A 46 -14.27 11.56 11.56
N GLU A 47 -14.99 12.69 11.45
CA GLU A 47 -16.36 12.77 11.94
C GLU A 47 -17.38 12.16 10.99
N GLY A 48 -16.96 11.68 9.83
CA GLY A 48 -17.86 11.08 8.86
C GLY A 48 -18.75 12.09 8.16
N LYS A 49 -18.35 13.35 8.14
CA LYS A 49 -19.14 14.45 7.58
C LYS A 49 -18.73 14.85 6.18
N ALA A 50 -17.83 14.11 5.55
CA ALA A 50 -17.48 14.36 4.17
C ALA A 50 -18.70 14.15 3.27
N ALA A 51 -18.81 14.97 2.22
CA ALA A 51 -19.99 14.98 1.37
C ALA A 51 -20.29 13.63 0.72
N LYS A 52 -19.28 12.83 0.48
CA LYS A 52 -19.43 11.52 -0.19
C LYS A 52 -19.42 10.34 0.77
N GLY A 53 -19.57 10.58 2.06
CA GLY A 53 -19.71 9.52 3.05
C GLY A 53 -18.41 9.10 3.71
N ASP A 54 -18.27 7.81 4.01
CA ASP A 54 -17.14 7.27 4.77
C ASP A 54 -15.90 7.18 3.90
N VAL A 55 -15.05 8.20 3.99
CA VAL A 55 -13.83 8.29 3.20
C VAL A 55 -12.85 7.19 3.55
N LEU A 56 -12.70 6.87 4.84
CA LEU A 56 -11.73 5.86 5.27
C LEU A 56 -12.16 4.45 4.84
N ALA A 57 -13.45 4.17 4.87
CA ALA A 57 -13.94 2.88 4.37
C ALA A 57 -13.67 2.74 2.88
N CYS A 58 -13.91 3.80 2.12
CA CYS A 58 -13.63 3.81 0.69
C CYS A 58 -12.14 3.64 0.43
N ALA A 59 -11.30 4.29 1.20
CA ALA A 59 -9.84 4.17 1.07
C ALA A 59 -9.37 2.74 1.32
N ARG A 60 -9.92 2.07 2.32
CA ARG A 60 -9.56 0.69 2.60
C ARG A 60 -9.94 -0.24 1.46
N VAL A 61 -11.12 -0.07 0.91
CA VAL A 61 -11.55 -0.88 -0.24
C VAL A 61 -10.64 -0.62 -1.45
N ALA A 62 -10.35 0.64 -1.72
CA ALA A 62 -9.48 1.00 -2.84
C ALA A 62 -8.08 0.40 -2.68
N GLY A 63 -7.55 0.40 -1.46
CA GLY A 63 -6.25 -0.18 -1.18
C GLY A 63 -6.20 -1.68 -1.44
N VAL A 64 -7.24 -2.40 -1.03
CA VAL A 64 -7.35 -3.84 -1.29
C VAL A 64 -7.42 -4.10 -2.79
N MET A 65 -8.22 -3.32 -3.51
CA MET A 65 -8.32 -3.45 -4.97
C MET A 65 -6.98 -3.20 -5.65
N ALA A 66 -6.24 -2.19 -5.19
CA ALA A 66 -4.92 -1.88 -5.73
C ALA A 66 -3.94 -3.03 -5.49
N ALA A 67 -3.96 -3.61 -4.31
CA ALA A 67 -3.10 -4.76 -4.00
C ALA A 67 -3.36 -5.92 -4.96
N LYS A 68 -4.63 -6.20 -5.22
CA LYS A 68 -5.01 -7.30 -6.13
C LYS A 68 -4.62 -7.03 -7.59
N LYS A 69 -4.42 -5.77 -7.95
CA LYS A 69 -4.03 -5.39 -9.31
C LYS A 69 -2.55 -5.07 -9.45
N THR A 70 -1.76 -5.33 -8.43
CA THR A 70 -0.35 -4.95 -8.44
C THR A 70 0.39 -5.52 -9.64
N SER A 71 0.16 -6.78 -9.98
CA SER A 71 0.85 -7.40 -11.12
C SER A 71 0.50 -6.76 -12.46
N GLU A 72 -0.65 -6.09 -12.55
CA GLU A 72 -1.05 -5.38 -13.76
C GLU A 72 -0.46 -3.98 -13.84
N LEU A 73 -0.16 -3.39 -12.69
CA LEU A 73 0.27 -2.00 -12.61
C LEU A 73 1.78 -1.84 -12.51
N ILE A 74 2.46 -2.84 -11.95
CA ILE A 74 3.89 -2.77 -11.70
C ILE A 74 4.62 -3.61 -12.73
N PRO A 75 5.51 -2.99 -13.53
CA PRO A 75 6.29 -3.74 -14.51
C PRO A 75 7.10 -4.85 -13.86
N MET A 76 7.23 -5.96 -14.54
CA MET A 76 8.04 -7.10 -14.11
C MET A 76 7.54 -7.80 -12.84
N CYS A 77 6.33 -7.51 -12.43
CA CYS A 77 5.72 -8.19 -11.30
C CYS A 77 5.00 -9.45 -11.79
N HIS A 78 5.29 -10.58 -11.15
CA HIS A 78 4.57 -11.82 -11.44
C HIS A 78 3.13 -11.70 -10.98
N PRO A 79 2.19 -12.37 -11.64
CA PRO A 79 0.86 -12.52 -11.09
C PRO A 79 0.97 -13.15 -9.70
N LEU A 80 0.41 -12.48 -8.71
CA LEU A 80 0.50 -12.90 -7.32
C LEU A 80 -0.83 -13.46 -6.86
N ASN A 81 -0.76 -14.58 -6.16
CA ASN A 81 -1.92 -15.13 -5.50
C ASN A 81 -2.00 -14.54 -4.10
N ILE A 82 -2.66 -13.39 -4.00
CA ILE A 82 -2.78 -12.70 -2.72
C ILE A 82 -3.88 -13.36 -1.90
N THR A 83 -3.49 -13.94 -0.79
CA THR A 83 -4.42 -14.61 0.11
C THR A 83 -5.00 -13.66 1.15
N LYS A 84 -4.30 -12.55 1.43
CA LYS A 84 -4.76 -11.56 2.38
C LYS A 84 -4.20 -10.20 2.02
N ALA A 85 -5.07 -9.21 2.04
CA ALA A 85 -4.66 -7.81 1.89
C ALA A 85 -5.37 -7.01 2.99
N LYS A 86 -4.61 -6.22 3.72
CA LYS A 86 -5.13 -5.41 4.81
C LYS A 86 -4.69 -3.98 4.61
N VAL A 87 -5.61 -3.04 4.79
CA VAL A 87 -5.33 -1.62 4.70
C VAL A 87 -5.82 -0.96 5.98
N GLU A 88 -4.94 -0.24 6.62
CA GLU A 88 -5.27 0.52 7.82
C GLU A 88 -5.04 2.00 7.55
N CYS A 89 -6.02 2.82 7.94
CA CYS A 89 -5.94 4.26 7.80
C CYS A 89 -6.11 4.87 9.18
N ALA A 90 -5.12 5.63 9.60
CA ALA A 90 -5.11 6.22 10.93
C ALA A 90 -5.00 7.74 10.84
N PRO A 91 -5.89 8.48 11.49
CA PRO A 91 -5.77 9.93 11.51
C PRO A 91 -4.57 10.34 12.34
N VAL A 92 -3.86 11.37 11.85
CA VAL A 92 -2.73 11.98 12.54
C VAL A 92 -3.11 13.43 12.84
N ARG A 93 -3.26 13.73 14.09
CA ARG A 93 -3.73 15.03 14.55
C ARG A 93 -2.55 15.96 14.90
N GLU A 94 -2.86 17.19 15.24
CA GLU A 94 -1.85 18.17 15.65
C GLU A 94 -1.00 17.61 16.79
N GLY A 95 0.31 17.80 16.67
CA GLY A 95 1.25 17.39 17.69
C GLY A 95 1.69 15.95 17.62
N GLU A 96 1.11 15.14 16.72
CA GLU A 96 1.45 13.72 16.64
C GLU A 96 2.62 13.43 15.70
N ARG A 97 2.91 14.31 14.75
CA ARG A 97 4.08 14.19 13.88
C ARG A 97 5.08 15.27 14.19
N GLU A 98 6.36 14.91 14.13
CA GLU A 98 7.44 15.88 14.39
C GLU A 98 7.46 17.02 13.39
N ASP A 99 7.05 16.78 12.16
CA ASP A 99 7.03 17.79 11.12
C ASP A 99 5.81 18.73 11.19
N GLY A 100 4.94 18.51 12.17
CA GLY A 100 3.77 19.35 12.39
C GLY A 100 2.61 19.11 11.43
N ARG A 101 2.74 18.13 10.52
CA ARG A 101 1.68 17.88 9.56
C ARG A 101 0.55 17.03 10.15
N VAL A 102 -0.62 17.25 9.59
CA VAL A 102 -1.86 16.58 9.96
C VAL A 102 -2.36 15.82 8.72
N GLY A 103 -2.95 14.69 8.91
CA GLY A 103 -3.47 13.93 7.77
C GLY A 103 -3.82 12.50 8.13
N ILE A 104 -3.73 11.64 7.13
CA ILE A 104 -4.04 10.22 7.27
C ILE A 104 -2.79 9.41 6.97
N HIS A 105 -2.42 8.54 7.89
CA HIS A 105 -1.34 7.58 7.71
C HIS A 105 -1.97 6.27 7.23
N VAL A 106 -1.44 5.75 6.14
CA VAL A 106 -1.95 4.51 5.53
C VAL A 106 -0.89 3.44 5.65
N THR A 107 -1.28 2.28 6.11
CA THR A 107 -0.42 1.09 6.16
C THR A 107 -1.13 -0.04 5.44
N THR A 108 -0.41 -0.72 4.59
CA THR A 108 -0.96 -1.84 3.85
C THR A 108 0.02 -3.00 3.77
#